data_17c27eb195b1ff90a174f2ef3831f78b
#
_entry.id   17c27eb195b1ff90a174f2ef3831f78b
#
_cell.length_a   1.000
_cell.length_b   1.000
_cell.length_c   1.000
_cell.angle_alpha   90.00
_cell.angle_beta   90.00
_cell.angle_gamma   90.00
#
_symmetry.space_group_name_H-M   'P 1'
#
loop_
_entity.id
_entity.type
_entity.pdbx_description
1 polymer ?
#
loop_
_entity_poly.entity_id
_entity_poly.type
_entity_poly.pdbx_seq_one_letter_code
_entity_poly.pdbx_strand_id
1 'polypeptide(L)' 'MNMKIVLKDDSGNPVEVDLKIFIDHINHYHKTGTSIHEEKGHNITVNKTFREKLKKMSEG' A
#
# COMPACT_ATOMS: atom_id res chain seq x y z
N MET A 1 -0.58 9.97 -14.95
CA MET A 1 -2.02 9.94 -14.61
C MET A 1 -2.20 9.37 -13.21
N ASN A 2 -2.94 10.04 -12.37
CA ASN A 2 -3.15 9.59 -11.00
C ASN A 2 -4.25 8.54 -10.95
N MET A 3 -3.97 7.46 -10.24
CA MET A 3 -4.96 6.42 -10.02
C MET A 3 -5.15 6.26 -8.51
N LYS A 4 -6.32 6.63 -8.03
CA LYS A 4 -6.63 6.47 -6.61
C LYS A 4 -7.34 5.15 -6.39
N ILE A 5 -6.94 4.47 -5.33
CA ILE A 5 -7.55 3.20 -4.94
C ILE A 5 -7.91 3.27 -3.46
N VAL A 6 -8.76 2.37 -3.04
CA VAL A 6 -9.13 2.25 -1.63
C VAL A 6 -8.56 0.95 -1.10
N LEU A 7 -7.76 1.06 -0.05
CA LEU A 7 -7.23 -0.09 0.66
C LEU A 7 -7.89 -0.15 2.03
N LYS A 8 -7.78 -1.28 2.68
CA LYS A 8 -8.24 -1.40 4.07
C LYS A 8 -7.02 -1.41 4.98
N ASP A 9 -7.11 -0.66 6.07
CA ASP A 9 -6.05 -0.68 7.08
C ASP A 9 -6.16 -1.96 7.92
N ASP A 10 -5.28 -2.10 8.90
CA ASP A 10 -5.24 -3.31 9.75
C ASP A 10 -6.51 -3.46 10.60
N SER A 11 -7.25 -2.38 10.78
CA SER A 11 -8.52 -2.43 11.52
C SER A 11 -9.73 -2.62 10.61
N GLY A 12 -9.50 -2.72 9.29
CA GLY A 12 -10.57 -2.90 8.31
C GLY A 12 -11.22 -1.62 7.83
N ASN A 13 -10.65 -0.47 8.15
CA ASN A 13 -11.19 0.82 7.72
C ASN A 13 -10.67 1.20 6.33
N PRO A 14 -11.48 1.84 5.48
CA PRO A 14 -11.04 2.21 4.13
C PRO A 14 -10.06 3.39 4.18
N VAL A 15 -9.04 3.30 3.32
CA VAL A 15 -8.04 4.36 3.16
C VAL A 15 -7.84 4.60 1.68
N GLU A 16 -8.06 5.84 1.23
CA GLU A 16 -7.83 6.20 -0.16
C GLU A 16 -6.38 6.61 -0.35
N VAL A 17 -5.71 6.05 -1.35
CA VAL A 17 -4.31 6.36 -1.65
C VAL A 17 -4.14 6.52 -3.16
N ASP A 18 -3.12 7.31 -3.55
CA ASP A 18 -2.68 7.37 -4.94
C ASP A 18 -1.79 6.16 -5.17
N LEU A 19 -2.19 5.27 -6.09
CA LEU A 19 -1.53 3.99 -6.28
C LEU A 19 -0.05 4.14 -6.63
N LYS A 20 0.28 5.04 -7.55
CA LYS A 20 1.68 5.20 -7.97
C LYS A 20 2.55 5.72 -6.83
N ILE A 21 2.08 6.75 -6.14
CA ILE A 21 2.81 7.33 -5.02
C ILE A 21 2.98 6.29 -3.92
N PHE A 22 1.92 5.55 -3.64
CA PHE A 22 1.94 4.53 -2.60
C PHE A 22 2.93 3.41 -2.94
N ILE A 23 2.92 2.93 -4.18
CA ILE A 23 3.85 1.89 -4.63
C ILE A 23 5.28 2.38 -4.56
N ASP A 24 5.55 3.62 -4.99
CA ASP A 24 6.89 4.18 -4.92
C ASP A 24 7.39 4.22 -3.48
N HIS A 25 6.51 4.61 -2.54
CA HIS A 25 6.86 4.65 -1.12
C HIS A 25 7.17 3.24 -0.59
N ILE A 26 6.32 2.26 -0.92
CA ILE A 26 6.50 0.89 -0.47
C ILE A 26 7.82 0.31 -1.02
N ASN A 27 8.10 0.55 -2.29
CA ASN A 27 9.33 0.05 -2.90
C ASN A 27 10.58 0.71 -2.33
N HIS A 28 10.45 1.91 -1.79
CA HIS A 28 11.60 2.64 -1.23
C HIS A 28 11.84 2.29 0.24
N TYR A 29 10.79 2.22 1.04
CA TYR A 29 10.90 2.08 2.49
C TYR A 29 10.45 0.73 3.05
N HIS A 30 9.65 -0.02 2.29
CA HIS A 30 9.05 -1.27 2.77
C HIS A 30 9.21 -2.40 1.77
N LYS A 31 10.33 -2.43 1.06
CA LYS A 31 10.51 -3.38 -0.04
C LYS A 31 10.85 -4.80 0.39
N THR A 32 11.26 -5.00 1.64
CA THR A 32 11.63 -6.33 2.15
C THR A 32 11.04 -6.56 3.53
N GLY A 33 10.81 -7.82 3.85
CA GLY A 33 10.33 -8.20 5.17
C GLY A 33 8.90 -7.76 5.44
N THR A 34 8.56 -7.64 6.72
CA THR A 34 7.25 -7.18 7.16
C THR A 34 7.43 -5.90 7.95
N SER A 35 6.65 -4.88 7.60
CA SER A 35 6.69 -3.60 8.29
C SER A 35 5.30 -3.00 8.33
N ILE A 36 5.14 -1.92 9.09
CA ILE A 36 3.87 -1.23 9.19
C ILE A 36 4.02 0.15 8.58
N HIS A 37 3.15 0.47 7.61
CA HIS A 37 3.09 1.78 7.00
C HIS A 37 1.93 2.54 7.60
N GLU A 38 2.19 3.79 8.02
CA GLU A 38 1.12 4.66 8.48
C GLU A 38 0.68 5.57 7.34
N GLU A 39 -0.64 5.64 7.12
CA GLU A 39 -1.21 6.48 6.08
C GLU A 39 -2.41 7.21 6.66
N LYS A 40 -2.31 8.52 6.80
CA LYS A 40 -3.41 9.37 7.29
C LYS A 40 -4.00 8.86 8.61
N GLY A 41 -3.14 8.41 9.51
CA GLY A 41 -3.58 7.88 10.80
C GLY A 41 -4.01 6.43 10.78
N HIS A 42 -3.86 5.76 9.65
CA HIS A 42 -4.20 4.33 9.52
C HIS A 42 -2.93 3.50 9.45
N ASN A 43 -2.94 2.34 10.09
CA ASN A 43 -1.80 1.42 10.04
C ASN A 43 -2.09 0.31 9.04
N ILE A 44 -1.14 0.08 8.14
CA ILE A 44 -1.26 -0.94 7.11
C ILE A 44 -0.03 -1.85 7.19
N THR A 45 -0.26 -3.14 7.46
CA THR A 45 0.84 -4.11 7.48
C THR A 45 1.27 -4.40 6.04
N VAL A 46 2.56 -4.20 5.77
CA VAL A 46 3.15 -4.44 4.47
C VAL A 46 4.03 -5.67 4.55
N ASN A 47 3.66 -6.71 3.82
CA ASN A 47 4.42 -7.94 3.73
C ASN A 47 4.54 -8.35 2.26
N LYS A 48 5.13 -9.52 2.00
CA LYS A 48 5.33 -9.99 0.65
C LYS A 48 4.02 -10.11 -0.13
N THR A 49 3.00 -10.68 0.50
CA THR A 49 1.69 -10.85 -0.14
C THR A 49 1.08 -9.51 -0.50
N PHE A 50 1.19 -8.53 0.40
CA PHE A 50 0.66 -7.19 0.15
C PHE A 50 1.39 -6.52 -1.01
N ARG A 51 2.73 -6.63 -1.05
CA ARG A 51 3.52 -6.04 -2.13
C ARG A 51 3.17 -6.66 -3.49
N GLU A 52 2.95 -7.98 -3.52
CA GLU A 52 2.54 -8.66 -4.75
C GLU A 52 1.16 -8.18 -5.21
N LYS A 53 0.26 -7.98 -4.27
CA LYS A 53 -1.08 -7.47 -4.58
C LYS A 53 -1.00 -6.08 -5.21
N LEU A 54 -0.18 -5.20 -4.65
CA LEU A 54 0.01 -3.86 -5.21
C LEU A 54 0.59 -3.93 -6.61
N LYS A 55 1.56 -4.81 -6.83
CA LYS A 55 2.17 -4.97 -8.15
C LYS A 55 1.13 -5.36 -9.19
N LYS A 56 0.26 -6.30 -8.86
CA LYS A 56 -0.81 -6.71 -9.77
C LYS A 56 -1.77 -5.57 -10.08
N MET A 57 -2.09 -4.74 -9.08
CA MET A 57 -2.94 -3.59 -9.31
C MET A 57 -2.31 -2.61 -10.28
N SER A 58 -0.98 -2.42 -10.20
CA SER A 58 -0.29 -1.47 -11.07
C SER A 58 -0.13 -2.00 -12.50
N GLU A 59 -0.16 -3.33 -12.67
CA GLU A 59 -0.02 -3.94 -13.99
C GLU A 59 -1.35 -4.06 -14.72
N GLY A 60 -2.41 -4.06 -13.99
CA GLY A 60 -3.70 -4.33 -14.55
C GLY A 60 -4.71 -3.34 -14.50
#